data_0ae3728266e542f1971a85d5d89901d7
#
_entry.id   0ae3728266e542f1971a85d5d89901d7
#
_cell.length_a   1.000
_cell.length_b   1.000
_cell.length_c   1.000
_cell.angle_alpha   90.00
_cell.angle_beta   90.00
_cell.angle_gamma   90.00
#
_symmetry.space_group_name_H-M   'P 1'
#
loop_
_entity.id
_entity.type
_entity.pdbx_description
1 polymer ?
#
loop_
_entity_poly.entity_id
_entity_poly.type
_entity_poly.pdbx_seq_one_letter_code
_entity_poly.pdbx_strand_id
1 'polypeptide(L)'
;MAENKTSILLSDVSIEGDVVEKDKIILDAKVTGDIKADEIITHSKSNIVGNIKSKNASLGGKLKGNVNSDQITVKKTANIEGVLNQKTLSIQEGAHLKIKAETFK
;
A
#
# COMPACT_ATOMS: atom_id res chain seq x y z
N MET A 1 -24.39 -3.65 13.11
CA MET A 1 -23.76 -3.38 13.06
C MET A 1 -23.11 -2.93 12.40
N ALA A 2 -22.96 -2.46 12.20
CA ALA A 2 -22.36 -2.03 11.50
C ALA A 2 -21.28 -2.12 11.41
N GLU A 3 -20.97 -2.25 11.00
CA GLU A 3 -20.03 -2.26 10.88
C GLU A 3 -19.34 -1.61 10.29
N ASN A 4 -19.05 -0.93 10.47
CA ASN A 4 -18.32 -0.16 9.95
C ASN A 4 -17.09 -0.54 9.86
N LYS A 5 -16.62 -0.69 8.81
CA LYS A 5 -15.44 -1.07 8.61
C LYS A 5 -14.56 -0.10 8.88
N THR A 6 -13.84 -0.21 9.84
CA THR A 6 -13.00 0.76 10.28
C THR A 6 -11.89 0.99 9.47
N SER A 7 -11.68 2.18 9.16
CA SER A 7 -10.45 2.61 8.62
C SER A 7 -9.57 3.04 9.72
N ILE A 8 -8.41 2.46 9.79
CA ILE A 8 -7.44 2.87 10.78
C ILE A 8 -6.50 3.85 10.13
N LEU A 9 -6.42 5.04 10.69
CA LEU A 9 -5.49 6.05 10.21
C LEU A 9 -4.32 6.12 11.14
N LEU A 10 -3.14 5.77 10.63
CA LEU A 10 -1.91 5.82 11.40
C LEU A 10 -1.07 6.98 10.89
N SER A 11 -0.81 7.95 11.73
CA SER A 11 0.02 9.08 11.35
C SER A 11 0.99 9.41 12.46
N ASP A 12 2.18 9.86 12.06
CA ASP A 12 3.24 10.26 12.98
C ASP A 12 3.66 9.15 13.94
N VAL A 13 3.55 7.92 13.52
CA VAL A 13 3.99 6.78 14.31
C VAL A 13 4.94 5.93 13.49
N SER A 14 5.69 5.10 14.16
CA SER A 14 6.54 4.12 13.51
C SER A 14 6.11 2.74 13.98
N ILE A 15 5.84 1.86 13.05
CA ILE A 15 5.38 0.53 13.37
C ILE A 15 6.39 -0.46 12.82
N GLU A 16 6.80 -1.39 13.67
CA GLU A 16 7.66 -2.49 13.24
C GLU A 16 6.91 -3.78 13.49
N GLY A 17 6.86 -4.63 12.50
CA GLY A 17 6.17 -5.91 12.59
C GLY A 17 5.03 -5.98 11.62
N ASP A 18 4.23 -7.01 11.77
CA ASP A 18 3.16 -7.26 10.81
C ASP A 18 1.89 -6.52 11.21
N VAL A 19 1.23 -5.98 10.21
CA VAL A 19 -0.05 -5.29 10.40
C VAL A 19 -1.09 -6.09 9.63
N VAL A 20 -2.12 -6.55 10.33
CA VAL A 20 -3.19 -7.31 9.70
C VAL A 20 -4.50 -6.62 10.02
N GLU A 21 -5.24 -6.26 8.97
CA GLU A 21 -6.51 -5.62 9.12
C GLU A 21 -7.48 -6.24 8.14
N LYS A 22 -8.66 -6.58 8.57
CA LYS A 22 -9.59 -7.24 7.69
C LYS A 22 -10.17 -6.33 6.63
N ASP A 23 -10.35 -5.09 6.96
CA ASP A 23 -11.07 -4.19 6.08
C ASP A 23 -10.15 -3.18 5.44
N LYS A 24 -10.22 -1.97 5.87
CA LYS A 24 -9.49 -0.89 5.24
C LYS A 24 -8.48 -0.30 6.23
N ILE A 25 -7.28 -0.02 5.73
CA ILE A 25 -6.30 0.65 6.55
C ILE A 25 -5.75 1.84 5.78
N ILE A 26 -5.64 2.97 6.46
CA ILE A 26 -5.11 4.20 5.89
C ILE A 26 -3.82 4.51 6.62
N LEU A 27 -2.75 4.67 5.86
CA LEU A 27 -1.43 4.87 6.44
C LEU A 27 -0.86 6.22 6.04
N ASP A 28 -0.42 6.96 7.05
CA ASP A 28 0.29 8.21 6.83
C ASP A 28 1.48 8.18 7.79
N ALA A 29 2.11 7.03 7.91
CA ALA A 29 3.12 6.76 8.91
C ALA A 29 4.21 5.90 8.35
N LYS A 30 5.20 5.58 9.17
CA LYS A 30 6.30 4.73 8.77
C LYS A 30 6.04 3.32 9.27
N VAL A 31 6.06 2.36 8.37
CA VAL A 31 5.81 0.96 8.71
C VAL A 31 6.94 0.10 8.16
N THR A 32 7.49 -0.74 9.01
CA THR A 32 8.49 -1.71 8.61
C THR A 32 7.94 -3.09 8.94
N GLY A 33 7.73 -3.91 7.91
CA GLY A 33 7.15 -5.23 8.08
C GLY A 33 6.10 -5.49 7.03
N ASP A 34 5.27 -6.50 7.26
CA ASP A 34 4.27 -6.89 6.28
C ASP A 34 2.92 -6.29 6.63
N ILE A 35 2.18 -5.91 5.61
CA ILE A 35 0.84 -5.37 5.81
C ILE A 35 -0.13 -6.21 5.00
N LYS A 36 -1.20 -6.61 5.65
CA LYS A 36 -2.24 -7.40 5.02
C LYS A 36 -3.60 -6.79 5.34
N ALA A 37 -4.34 -6.43 4.32
CA ALA A 37 -5.67 -5.84 4.49
C ALA A 37 -6.44 -6.02 3.20
N ASP A 38 -7.75 -5.82 3.25
CA ASP A 38 -8.53 -5.85 2.01
C ASP A 38 -8.25 -4.61 1.19
N GLU A 39 -8.16 -3.48 1.84
CA GLU A 39 -7.90 -2.23 1.15
C GLU A 39 -6.84 -1.44 1.90
N ILE A 40 -5.83 -1.00 1.19
CA ILE A 40 -4.74 -0.23 1.78
C ILE A 40 -4.65 1.09 1.04
N ILE A 41 -4.63 2.18 1.80
CA ILE A 41 -4.46 3.51 1.25
C ILE A 41 -3.27 4.12 1.95
N THR A 42 -2.28 4.57 1.20
CA THR A 42 -1.14 5.25 1.79
C THR A 42 -1.11 6.69 1.28
N HIS A 43 -0.80 7.60 2.16
CA HIS A 43 -0.71 9.01 1.85
C HIS A 43 0.73 9.41 1.57
N SER A 44 0.92 10.63 1.15
CA SER A 44 2.23 11.08 0.67
C SER A 44 3.32 11.05 1.76
N LYS A 45 2.94 11.09 3.01
CA LYS A 45 3.91 11.04 4.09
C LYS A 45 4.24 9.64 4.56
N SER A 46 3.55 8.64 4.05
CA SER A 46 3.79 7.27 4.47
C SER A 46 5.11 6.76 3.92
N ASN A 47 5.73 5.84 4.65
CA ASN A 47 6.97 5.24 4.24
C ASN A 47 6.90 3.78 4.69
N ILE A 48 6.78 2.88 3.74
CA ILE A 48 6.59 1.48 4.04
C ILE A 48 7.75 0.67 3.50
N VAL A 49 8.30 -0.18 4.35
CA VAL A 49 9.35 -1.11 3.95
C VAL A 49 8.86 -2.49 4.30
N GLY A 50 8.68 -3.33 3.29
CA GLY A 50 8.21 -4.69 3.50
C GLY A 50 7.22 -5.10 2.41
N ASN A 51 6.38 -6.06 2.75
CA ASN A 51 5.45 -6.62 1.79
C ASN A 51 4.02 -6.16 2.08
N ILE A 52 3.27 -5.95 1.02
CA ILE A 52 1.87 -5.59 1.15
C ILE A 52 1.03 -6.62 0.41
N LYS A 53 -0.02 -7.07 1.06
CA LYS A 53 -0.96 -7.98 0.45
C LYS A 53 -2.37 -7.45 0.67
N SER A 54 -3.09 -7.21 -0.41
CA SER A 54 -4.43 -6.65 -0.31
C SER A 54 -5.20 -6.95 -1.58
N LYS A 55 -6.48 -6.63 -1.57
CA LYS A 55 -7.26 -6.70 -2.79
C LYS A 55 -7.08 -5.41 -3.57
N ASN A 56 -7.11 -4.29 -2.88
CA ASN A 56 -6.94 -2.98 -3.50
C ASN A 56 -5.88 -2.22 -2.75
N ALA A 57 -4.93 -1.65 -3.48
CA ALA A 57 -3.89 -0.83 -2.88
C ALA A 57 -3.82 0.50 -3.58
N SER A 58 -3.96 1.58 -2.83
CA SER A 58 -3.77 2.92 -3.34
C SER A 58 -2.52 3.48 -2.70
N LEU A 59 -1.50 3.70 -3.50
CA LEU A 59 -0.19 4.06 -2.99
C LEU A 59 0.10 5.52 -3.31
N GLY A 60 0.29 6.30 -2.27
CA GLY A 60 0.59 7.73 -2.45
C GLY A 60 1.86 8.17 -1.77
N GLY A 61 2.55 7.28 -1.07
CA GLY A 61 3.78 7.60 -0.37
C GLY A 61 4.94 6.76 -0.84
N LYS A 62 5.92 6.59 0.01
CA LYS A 62 7.10 5.80 -0.33
C LYS A 62 6.88 4.35 0.05
N LEU A 63 7.32 3.45 -0.79
CA LEU A 63 7.22 2.03 -0.52
C LEU A 63 8.44 1.33 -1.08
N LYS A 64 9.04 0.47 -0.25
CA LYS A 64 10.11 -0.41 -0.66
C LYS A 64 9.69 -1.82 -0.35
N GLY A 65 9.64 -2.68 -1.35
CA GLY A 65 9.31 -4.08 -1.13
C GLY A 65 8.36 -4.60 -2.18
N ASN A 66 7.60 -5.60 -1.80
CA ASN A 66 6.70 -6.27 -2.75
C ASN A 66 5.26 -5.93 -2.43
N VAL A 67 4.47 -5.77 -3.48
CA VAL A 67 3.03 -5.55 -3.33
C VAL A 67 2.30 -6.61 -4.12
N ASN A 68 1.40 -7.32 -3.45
CA ASN A 68 0.54 -8.29 -4.10
C ASN A 68 -0.90 -7.83 -3.91
N SER A 69 -1.54 -7.45 -4.98
CA SER A 69 -2.92 -6.96 -4.93
C SER A 69 -3.63 -7.29 -6.22
N ASP A 70 -4.95 -7.29 -6.18
CA ASP A 70 -5.71 -7.44 -7.41
C ASP A 70 -5.68 -6.14 -8.19
N GLN A 71 -5.81 -5.01 -7.50
CA GLN A 71 -5.76 -3.72 -8.14
C GLN A 71 -4.79 -2.82 -7.39
N ILE A 72 -3.90 -2.19 -8.13
CA ILE A 72 -2.96 -1.23 -7.55
C ILE A 72 -3.14 0.09 -8.27
N THR A 73 -3.30 1.14 -7.49
CA THR A 73 -3.33 2.51 -8.01
C THR A 73 -2.14 3.25 -7.43
N VAL A 74 -1.30 3.79 -8.30
CA VAL A 74 -0.14 4.54 -7.89
C VAL A 74 -0.42 6.00 -8.15
N LYS A 75 -0.44 6.79 -7.08
CA LYS A 75 -0.77 8.19 -7.19
C LYS A 75 0.48 9.00 -7.55
N LYS A 76 0.26 10.21 -7.99
CA LYS A 76 1.36 11.05 -8.48
C LYS A 76 2.42 11.36 -7.43
N THR A 77 2.06 11.28 -6.15
CA THR A 77 3.02 11.52 -5.08
C THR A 77 3.75 10.27 -4.65
N ALA A 78 3.48 9.13 -5.27
CA ALA A 78 4.06 7.86 -4.85
C ALA A 78 5.48 7.69 -5.35
N ASN A 79 6.27 6.98 -4.56
CA ASN A 79 7.62 6.62 -4.92
C ASN A 79 7.77 5.15 -4.53
N ILE A 80 7.71 4.28 -5.52
CA ILE A 80 7.64 2.85 -5.28
C ILE A 80 8.92 2.18 -5.78
N GLU A 81 9.47 1.32 -4.94
CA GLU A 81 10.68 0.60 -5.29
C GLU A 81 10.47 -0.86 -4.93
N GLY A 82 10.62 -1.76 -5.89
CA GLY A 82 10.45 -3.19 -5.64
C GLY A 82 9.63 -3.88 -6.71
N VAL A 83 8.81 -4.82 -6.31
CA VAL A 83 8.05 -5.65 -7.23
C VAL A 83 6.56 -5.45 -6.99
N LEU A 84 5.82 -5.24 -8.05
CA LEU A 84 4.36 -5.16 -7.99
C LEU A 84 3.76 -6.33 -8.73
N ASN A 85 2.94 -7.10 -8.04
CA ASN A 85 2.18 -8.19 -8.64
C ASN A 85 0.71 -7.83 -8.58
N GLN A 86 0.07 -7.69 -9.71
CA GLN A 86 -1.31 -7.24 -9.74
C GLN A 86 -2.01 -7.71 -11.00
N LYS A 87 -3.33 -7.71 -10.96
CA LYS A 87 -4.13 -7.93 -12.15
C LYS A 87 -4.30 -6.63 -12.90
N THR A 88 -4.53 -5.56 -12.19
CA THR A 88 -4.75 -4.25 -12.80
C THR A 88 -3.85 -3.23 -12.12
N LEU A 89 -3.16 -2.45 -12.92
CA LEU A 89 -2.27 -1.42 -12.41
C LEU A 89 -2.62 -0.09 -13.06
N SER A 90 -2.87 0.91 -12.24
CA SER A 90 -3.11 2.27 -12.70
C SER A 90 -2.06 3.18 -12.11
N ILE A 91 -1.40 3.94 -12.95
CA ILE A 91 -0.35 4.85 -12.50
C ILE A 91 -0.69 6.24 -12.95
N GLN A 92 -0.67 7.17 -12.01
CA GLN A 92 -0.92 8.57 -12.31
C GLN A 92 0.37 9.24 -12.75
N GLU A 93 0.22 10.25 -13.59
CA GLU A 93 1.35 11.02 -14.05
C GLU A 93 2.08 11.64 -12.88
N GLY A 94 3.40 11.61 -12.91
CA GLY A 94 4.20 12.19 -11.84
C GLY A 94 4.72 11.18 -10.84
N ALA A 95 4.21 9.96 -10.85
CA ALA A 95 4.67 8.94 -9.92
C ALA A 95 6.10 8.51 -10.29
N HIS A 96 6.87 8.19 -9.26
CA HIS A 96 8.22 7.69 -9.45
C HIS A 96 8.24 6.20 -9.12
N LEU A 97 8.65 5.41 -10.09
CA LEU A 97 8.64 3.97 -9.92
C LEU A 97 9.98 3.38 -10.31
N LYS A 98 10.55 2.61 -9.40
CA LYS A 98 11.71 1.78 -9.69
C LYS A 98 11.24 0.36 -9.41
N ILE A 99 10.43 -0.18 -10.29
CA ILE A 99 9.76 -1.42 -10.01
C ILE A 99 9.91 -2.40 -11.13
N LYS A 100 9.67 -3.66 -10.75
CA LYS A 100 9.45 -4.70 -11.70
C LYS A 100 7.98 -5.06 -11.55
N ALA A 101 7.19 -4.72 -12.53
CA ALA A 101 5.76 -4.99 -12.46
C ALA A 101 5.46 -6.31 -13.15
N GLU A 102 4.70 -7.16 -12.46
CA GLU A 102 4.28 -8.42 -13.02
C GLU A 102 2.78 -8.53 -12.91
N THR A 103 2.16 -8.82 -14.01
CA THR A 103 0.72 -8.97 -14.06
C THR A 103 0.38 -10.44 -14.05
N PHE A 104 -0.53 -10.83 -13.16
CA PHE A 104 -0.96 -12.19 -13.13
C PHE A 104 -2.43 -12.27 -13.56
N LYS A 105 -2.85 -13.43 -13.93
CA LYS A 105 -4.22 -13.61 -14.42
C LYS A 105 -5.07 -14.43 -13.49
#